data_5d36007fb3d8f175a80cc86ebaf36b91
#
_entry.id   5d36007fb3d8f175a80cc86ebaf36b91
#
_cell.length_a   1.000
_cell.length_b   1.000
_cell.length_c   1.000
_cell.angle_alpha   90.00
_cell.angle_beta   90.00
_cell.angle_gamma   90.00
#
_symmetry.space_group_name_H-M   'P 1'
#
loop_
_entity.id
_entity.type
_entity.pdbx_description
1 polymer ?
#
loop_
_entity_poly.entity_id
_entity_poly.type
_entity_poly.pdbx_seq_one_letter_code
_entity_poly.pdbx_strand_id
1 'polypeptide(L)'
;MSARAVRRAAVVGAGAWGTTFACLLVEAGTPTTLWARRDELAAEINSGSNERYVPGRRLPEGVSATSDLTRAVEGAGLVVVAVPSQSARDVLSPLRGELGETALAVSLMKGVELGTGLRMSQVLGEALALPRERVAVVSGPNLADEIAAHQPTATVVAATEEAVAARVAALCATSTFRPYTNTDVLGVELCGAVKNVIALAVGAASGCGFGDNSKATIITRGLVEITRLGLALGAVPETFSGLAGLGDLVATCSSPLSRNQTFGRRLGEGMSVVEAGLASRGVAEGARSARAVLDLAAAHGVDMPITAGVVAVVEGRATVTEVNDALLARPRKAEGINAAPLR
;
A
#
# COMPACT_ATOMS: atom_id res chain seq x y z
N MET A 1 15.84 -3.32 -28.77
CA MET A 1 14.64 -2.55 -29.19
C MET A 1 14.63 -1.24 -28.40
N SER A 2 14.66 -0.09 -29.09
CA SER A 2 14.62 1.23 -28.44
C SER A 2 13.31 1.35 -27.64
N ALA A 3 13.41 1.48 -26.31
CA ALA A 3 12.25 1.68 -25.45
C ALA A 3 11.59 3.00 -25.85
N ARG A 4 10.40 2.91 -26.48
CA ARG A 4 9.62 4.09 -26.86
C ARG A 4 9.38 4.91 -25.58
N ALA A 5 9.83 6.16 -25.56
CA ALA A 5 9.71 7.04 -24.41
C ALA A 5 8.23 7.17 -24.00
N VAL A 6 7.93 7.07 -22.70
CA VAL A 6 6.58 7.34 -22.18
C VAL A 6 6.35 8.85 -22.33
N ARG A 7 5.42 9.23 -23.21
CA ARG A 7 5.12 10.65 -23.51
C ARG A 7 4.08 11.24 -22.57
N ARG A 8 3.26 10.37 -21.94
CA ARG A 8 2.16 10.75 -21.06
C ARG A 8 1.90 9.62 -20.06
N ALA A 9 1.62 9.98 -18.84
CA ALA A 9 1.15 9.07 -17.80
C ALA A 9 -0.28 9.40 -17.38
N ALA A 10 -0.97 8.41 -16.83
CA ALA A 10 -2.25 8.55 -16.15
C ALA A 10 -2.14 8.04 -14.74
N VAL A 11 -2.81 8.70 -13.77
CA VAL A 11 -2.94 8.21 -12.41
C VAL A 11 -4.41 8.04 -12.09
N VAL A 12 -4.85 6.82 -11.87
CA VAL A 12 -6.21 6.47 -11.50
C VAL A 12 -6.36 6.57 -9.99
N GLY A 13 -6.95 7.67 -9.53
CA GLY A 13 -7.17 7.97 -8.11
C GLY A 13 -6.43 9.21 -7.62
N ALA A 14 -7.18 10.29 -7.35
CA ALA A 14 -6.70 11.59 -6.92
C ALA A 14 -6.67 11.75 -5.38
N GLY A 15 -6.37 10.67 -4.64
CA GLY A 15 -6.07 10.71 -3.21
C GLY A 15 -4.67 11.29 -2.92
N ALA A 16 -4.26 11.38 -1.65
CA ALA A 16 -2.97 11.94 -1.27
C ALA A 16 -1.80 11.29 -2.03
N TRP A 17 -1.69 9.96 -1.99
CA TRP A 17 -0.59 9.25 -2.64
C TRP A 17 -0.66 9.32 -4.17
N GLY A 18 -1.86 9.19 -4.78
CA GLY A 18 -2.00 9.32 -6.23
C GLY A 18 -1.65 10.72 -6.73
N THR A 19 -2.09 11.77 -6.03
CA THR A 19 -1.74 13.16 -6.40
C THR A 19 -0.24 13.41 -6.23
N THR A 20 0.37 13.00 -5.11
CA THR A 20 1.82 13.14 -4.89
C THR A 20 2.62 12.38 -5.95
N PHE A 21 2.20 11.17 -6.32
CA PHE A 21 2.90 10.39 -7.35
C PHE A 21 2.77 11.02 -8.75
N ALA A 22 1.61 11.64 -9.06
CA ALA A 22 1.46 12.41 -10.30
C ALA A 22 2.41 13.60 -10.35
N CYS A 23 2.62 14.29 -9.21
CA CYS A 23 3.63 15.36 -9.14
C CYS A 23 5.05 14.83 -9.39
N LEU A 24 5.42 13.68 -8.79
CA LEU A 24 6.73 13.04 -9.03
C LEU A 24 6.94 12.72 -10.52
N LEU A 25 5.93 12.17 -11.21
CA LEU A 25 6.03 11.88 -12.64
C LEU A 25 6.24 13.15 -13.47
N VAL A 26 5.53 14.23 -13.14
CA VAL A 26 5.70 15.52 -13.81
C VAL A 26 7.08 16.14 -13.52
N GLU A 27 7.54 16.09 -12.27
CA GLU A 27 8.89 16.54 -11.88
C GLU A 27 9.99 15.74 -12.58
N ALA A 28 9.75 14.45 -12.84
CA ALA A 28 10.63 13.60 -13.63
C ALA A 28 10.49 13.81 -15.17
N GLY A 29 9.65 14.76 -15.60
CA GLY A 29 9.50 15.15 -17.01
C GLY A 29 8.37 14.45 -17.77
N THR A 30 7.44 13.73 -17.09
CA THR A 30 6.32 13.04 -17.75
C THR A 30 5.00 13.73 -17.45
N PRO A 31 4.36 14.42 -18.41
CA PRO A 31 3.03 15.01 -18.26
C PRO A 31 2.02 13.96 -17.81
N THR A 32 1.20 14.30 -16.81
CA THR A 32 0.37 13.30 -16.11
C THR A 32 -1.07 13.79 -15.95
N THR A 33 -2.03 12.93 -16.29
CA THR A 33 -3.45 13.16 -16.06
C THR A 33 -3.95 12.32 -14.90
N LEU A 34 -4.53 12.97 -13.91
CA LEU A 34 -5.21 12.33 -12.78
C LEU A 34 -6.68 12.03 -13.14
N TRP A 35 -7.12 10.83 -12.84
CA TRP A 35 -8.55 10.57 -12.76
C TRP A 35 -9.06 10.87 -11.34
N ALA A 36 -9.99 11.82 -11.26
CA ALA A 36 -10.69 12.19 -10.04
C ALA A 36 -12.19 11.89 -10.19
N ARG A 37 -12.73 10.96 -9.40
CA ARG A 37 -14.15 10.52 -9.53
C ARG A 37 -15.20 11.64 -9.52
N ARG A 38 -14.87 12.81 -8.99
CA ARG A 38 -15.77 13.97 -8.86
C ARG A 38 -15.28 15.11 -9.74
N ASP A 39 -16.20 15.73 -10.47
CA ASP A 39 -15.89 16.87 -11.34
C ASP A 39 -15.28 18.05 -10.58
N GLU A 40 -15.78 18.34 -9.38
CA GLU A 40 -15.30 19.44 -8.54
C GLU A 40 -13.83 19.23 -8.17
N LEU A 41 -13.44 17.98 -7.86
CA LEU A 41 -12.06 17.68 -7.54
C LEU A 41 -11.16 17.74 -8.79
N ALA A 42 -11.66 17.33 -9.95
CA ALA A 42 -10.92 17.47 -11.19
C ALA A 42 -10.71 18.95 -11.54
N ALA A 43 -11.73 19.79 -11.36
CA ALA A 43 -11.63 21.23 -11.57
C ALA A 43 -10.66 21.89 -10.59
N GLU A 44 -10.66 21.50 -9.31
CA GLU A 44 -9.73 21.96 -8.29
C GLU A 44 -8.28 21.60 -8.67
N ILE A 45 -8.01 20.36 -9.08
CA ILE A 45 -6.69 19.92 -9.52
C ILE A 45 -6.22 20.74 -10.76
N ASN A 46 -7.10 20.99 -11.72
CA ASN A 46 -6.79 21.79 -12.89
C ASN A 46 -6.55 23.27 -12.55
N SER A 47 -7.03 23.77 -11.40
CA SER A 47 -6.67 25.10 -10.88
C SER A 47 -5.33 25.13 -10.14
N GLY A 48 -4.67 23.96 -10.00
CA GLY A 48 -3.35 23.83 -9.39
C GLY A 48 -3.35 23.49 -7.90
N SER A 49 -4.46 22.97 -7.34
CA SER A 49 -4.55 22.58 -5.93
C SER A 49 -5.32 21.26 -5.73
N ASN A 50 -5.10 20.62 -4.58
CA ASN A 50 -5.89 19.50 -4.08
C ASN A 50 -5.90 19.57 -2.55
N GLU A 51 -6.59 20.57 -2.01
CA GLU A 51 -6.55 20.94 -0.59
C GLU A 51 -7.02 19.84 0.34
N ARG A 52 -7.95 19.02 -0.13
CA ARG A 52 -8.45 17.89 0.65
C ARG A 52 -7.39 16.84 0.95
N TYR A 53 -6.47 16.60 0.01
CA TYR A 53 -5.55 15.48 0.04
C TYR A 53 -4.08 15.87 0.13
N VAL A 54 -3.72 17.06 -0.36
CA VAL A 54 -2.35 17.64 -0.33
C VAL A 54 -2.47 19.12 0.05
N PRO A 55 -2.89 19.42 1.29
CA PRO A 55 -3.22 20.77 1.70
C PRO A 55 -2.03 21.72 1.63
N GLY A 56 -2.31 22.98 1.22
CA GLY A 56 -1.32 24.06 1.18
C GLY A 56 -0.21 23.89 0.16
N ARG A 57 -0.37 23.00 -0.83
CA ARG A 57 0.65 22.75 -1.87
C ARG A 57 0.10 23.04 -3.26
N ARG A 58 0.87 23.81 -4.02
CA ARG A 58 0.59 24.01 -5.43
C ARG A 58 1.06 22.81 -6.25
N LEU A 59 0.19 22.30 -7.12
CA LEU A 59 0.53 21.24 -8.05
C LEU A 59 1.38 21.78 -9.20
N PRO A 60 2.40 21.04 -9.70
CA PRO A 60 3.26 21.50 -10.78
C PRO A 60 2.48 21.61 -12.11
N GLU A 61 2.92 22.51 -12.97
CA GLU A 61 2.45 22.55 -14.36
C GLU A 61 2.76 21.23 -15.06
N GLY A 62 1.77 20.70 -15.81
CA GLY A 62 1.84 19.36 -16.39
C GLY A 62 1.03 18.30 -15.64
N VAL A 63 0.51 18.60 -14.45
CA VAL A 63 -0.57 17.84 -13.82
C VAL A 63 -1.91 18.36 -14.34
N SER A 64 -2.72 17.49 -14.90
CA SER A 64 -4.12 17.76 -15.28
C SER A 64 -5.05 16.71 -14.65
N ALA A 65 -6.37 16.96 -14.65
CA ALA A 65 -7.32 16.01 -14.14
C ALA A 65 -8.61 15.97 -14.97
N THR A 66 -9.29 14.83 -14.90
CA THR A 66 -10.63 14.60 -15.47
C THR A 66 -11.40 13.61 -14.63
N SER A 67 -12.74 13.70 -14.64
CA SER A 67 -13.63 12.71 -14.05
C SER A 67 -13.97 11.56 -15.00
N ASP A 68 -13.67 11.71 -16.29
CA ASP A 68 -13.79 10.66 -17.29
C ASP A 68 -12.58 9.71 -17.23
N LEU A 69 -12.83 8.47 -16.83
CA LEU A 69 -11.79 7.46 -16.62
C LEU A 69 -11.10 7.05 -17.95
N THR A 70 -11.87 6.88 -19.01
CA THR A 70 -11.35 6.48 -20.33
C THR A 70 -10.46 7.58 -20.89
N ARG A 71 -10.93 8.84 -20.83
CA ARG A 71 -10.16 10.00 -21.24
C ARG A 71 -8.87 10.18 -20.43
N ALA A 72 -8.87 9.82 -19.13
CA ALA A 72 -7.69 9.90 -18.29
C ALA A 72 -6.57 8.99 -18.81
N VAL A 73 -6.88 7.77 -19.24
CA VAL A 73 -5.88 6.75 -19.65
C VAL A 73 -5.60 6.74 -21.15
N GLU A 74 -6.38 7.45 -21.96
CA GLU A 74 -6.23 7.50 -23.42
C GLU A 74 -4.81 7.94 -23.80
N GLY A 75 -4.10 7.13 -24.59
CA GLY A 75 -2.74 7.40 -25.06
C GLY A 75 -1.66 7.38 -23.97
N ALA A 76 -1.98 6.99 -22.73
CA ALA A 76 -0.99 6.87 -21.66
C ALA A 76 -0.08 5.65 -21.89
N GLY A 77 1.24 5.89 -21.84
CA GLY A 77 2.24 4.81 -21.86
C GLY A 77 2.52 4.23 -20.47
N LEU A 78 2.05 4.89 -19.42
CA LEU A 78 2.09 4.46 -18.02
C LEU A 78 0.75 4.77 -17.36
N VAL A 79 0.11 3.75 -16.81
CA VAL A 79 -1.14 3.88 -16.03
C VAL A 79 -0.87 3.47 -14.59
N VAL A 80 -0.91 4.43 -13.68
CA VAL A 80 -0.66 4.23 -12.25
C VAL A 80 -1.99 4.14 -11.51
N VAL A 81 -2.17 3.15 -10.67
CA VAL A 81 -3.42 2.91 -9.93
C VAL A 81 -3.21 3.15 -8.44
N ALA A 82 -3.96 4.11 -7.91
CA ALA A 82 -3.89 4.61 -6.53
C ALA A 82 -5.28 4.73 -5.87
N VAL A 83 -6.18 3.81 -6.18
CA VAL A 83 -7.50 3.71 -5.55
C VAL A 83 -7.47 2.79 -4.32
N PRO A 84 -8.49 2.79 -3.45
CA PRO A 84 -8.59 1.78 -2.39
C PRO A 84 -8.57 0.36 -2.98
N SER A 85 -7.81 -0.56 -2.35
CA SER A 85 -7.59 -1.92 -2.86
C SER A 85 -8.88 -2.68 -3.17
N GLN A 86 -9.89 -2.58 -2.30
CA GLN A 86 -11.18 -3.26 -2.47
C GLN A 86 -12.08 -2.66 -3.57
N SER A 87 -11.71 -1.51 -4.13
CA SER A 87 -12.44 -0.88 -5.25
C SER A 87 -11.69 -1.03 -6.58
N ALA A 88 -10.53 -1.65 -6.59
CA ALA A 88 -9.64 -1.65 -7.75
C ALA A 88 -10.29 -2.35 -8.96
N ARG A 89 -10.84 -3.53 -8.77
CA ARG A 89 -11.47 -4.31 -9.84
C ARG A 89 -12.62 -3.56 -10.48
N ASP A 90 -13.54 -3.02 -9.69
CA ASP A 90 -14.72 -2.32 -10.20
C ASP A 90 -14.32 -1.06 -10.97
N VAL A 91 -13.35 -0.30 -10.46
CA VAL A 91 -12.87 0.92 -11.11
C VAL A 91 -12.15 0.61 -12.42
N LEU A 92 -11.37 -0.49 -12.48
CA LEU A 92 -10.53 -0.79 -13.64
C LEU A 92 -11.23 -1.62 -14.72
N SER A 93 -12.28 -2.38 -14.40
CA SER A 93 -12.97 -3.25 -15.34
C SER A 93 -13.47 -2.53 -16.61
N PRO A 94 -13.95 -1.26 -16.54
CA PRO A 94 -14.32 -0.51 -17.74
C PRO A 94 -13.14 -0.22 -18.69
N LEU A 95 -11.89 -0.33 -18.21
CA LEU A 95 -10.69 -0.10 -19.00
C LEU A 95 -10.13 -1.38 -19.63
N ARG A 96 -10.85 -2.49 -19.56
CA ARG A 96 -10.39 -3.78 -20.07
C ARG A 96 -10.13 -3.72 -21.58
N GLY A 97 -8.85 -3.90 -21.95
CA GLY A 97 -8.41 -3.85 -23.35
C GLY A 97 -8.19 -2.44 -23.92
N GLU A 98 -8.45 -1.37 -23.13
CA GLU A 98 -8.30 0.02 -23.58
C GLU A 98 -6.85 0.53 -23.54
N LEU A 99 -5.95 -0.15 -22.83
CA LEU A 99 -4.56 0.26 -22.73
C LEU A 99 -3.77 -0.12 -23.98
N GLY A 100 -3.01 0.84 -24.51
CA GLY A 100 -2.13 0.61 -25.67
C GLY A 100 -1.20 -0.59 -25.49
N GLU A 101 -0.78 -1.23 -26.61
CA GLU A 101 0.00 -2.49 -26.60
C GLU A 101 1.30 -2.43 -25.77
N THR A 102 1.92 -1.26 -25.64
CA THR A 102 3.19 -1.08 -24.90
C THR A 102 3.03 -0.37 -23.57
N ALA A 103 1.80 -0.04 -23.16
CA ALA A 103 1.52 0.65 -21.91
C ALA A 103 1.81 -0.27 -20.72
N LEU A 104 2.37 0.29 -19.66
CA LEU A 104 2.61 -0.38 -18.38
C LEU A 104 1.54 0.02 -17.36
N ALA A 105 1.11 -0.91 -16.54
CA ALA A 105 0.28 -0.64 -15.38
C ALA A 105 1.11 -0.72 -14.10
N VAL A 106 0.92 0.24 -13.18
CA VAL A 106 1.65 0.31 -11.91
C VAL A 106 0.66 0.37 -10.76
N SER A 107 0.78 -0.55 -9.82
CA SER A 107 0.01 -0.52 -8.57
C SER A 107 0.75 0.27 -7.50
N LEU A 108 0.10 1.27 -6.93
CA LEU A 108 0.49 1.92 -5.67
C LEU A 108 -0.34 1.40 -4.48
N MET A 109 -1.25 0.47 -4.74
CA MET A 109 -2.20 -0.05 -3.76
C MET A 109 -1.51 -1.04 -2.81
N LYS A 110 -1.96 -1.05 -1.56
CA LYS A 110 -1.41 -1.92 -0.51
C LYS A 110 -2.54 -2.72 0.13
N GLY A 111 -2.82 -3.91 -0.41
CA GLY A 111 -3.90 -4.76 0.07
C GLY A 111 -4.00 -6.08 -0.69
N VAL A 112 -4.91 -6.93 -0.21
CA VAL A 112 -5.33 -8.20 -0.81
C VAL A 112 -6.83 -8.11 -1.03
N GLU A 113 -7.33 -8.52 -2.18
CA GLU A 113 -8.75 -8.45 -2.53
C GLU A 113 -9.55 -9.46 -1.70
N LEU A 114 -10.63 -9.00 -1.08
CA LEU A 114 -11.55 -9.85 -0.33
C LEU A 114 -12.24 -10.85 -1.27
N GLY A 115 -12.46 -12.07 -0.77
CA GLY A 115 -13.14 -13.13 -1.49
C GLY A 115 -12.26 -13.90 -2.48
N THR A 116 -11.34 -13.23 -3.19
CA THR A 116 -10.43 -13.89 -4.14
C THR A 116 -9.05 -14.20 -3.55
N GLY A 117 -8.61 -13.43 -2.56
CA GLY A 117 -7.24 -13.50 -2.04
C GLY A 117 -6.17 -12.98 -3.01
N LEU A 118 -6.57 -12.34 -4.11
CA LEU A 118 -5.63 -11.84 -5.12
C LEU A 118 -4.89 -10.60 -4.65
N ARG A 119 -3.60 -10.55 -4.98
CA ARG A 119 -2.76 -9.35 -4.81
C ARG A 119 -3.11 -8.30 -5.88
N MET A 120 -2.81 -7.06 -5.61
CA MET A 120 -3.21 -5.96 -6.50
C MET A 120 -2.61 -6.04 -7.90
N SER A 121 -1.39 -6.58 -8.06
CA SER A 121 -0.82 -6.84 -9.40
C SER A 121 -1.63 -7.86 -10.20
N GLN A 122 -2.18 -8.88 -9.54
CA GLN A 122 -3.04 -9.89 -10.17
C GLN A 122 -4.40 -9.26 -10.52
N VAL A 123 -4.97 -8.47 -9.62
CA VAL A 123 -6.22 -7.72 -9.88
C VAL A 123 -6.06 -6.79 -11.09
N LEU A 124 -4.92 -6.06 -11.19
CA LEU A 124 -4.62 -5.23 -12.36
C LEU A 124 -4.54 -6.06 -13.64
N GLY A 125 -3.79 -7.17 -13.62
CA GLY A 125 -3.64 -8.06 -14.76
C GLY A 125 -4.99 -8.57 -15.27
N GLU A 126 -5.85 -9.04 -14.37
CA GLU A 126 -7.18 -9.55 -14.72
C GLU A 126 -8.12 -8.44 -15.20
N ALA A 127 -8.26 -7.35 -14.43
CA ALA A 127 -9.22 -6.29 -14.73
C ALA A 127 -8.90 -5.57 -16.05
N LEU A 128 -7.61 -5.32 -16.32
CA LEU A 128 -7.14 -4.61 -17.52
C LEU A 128 -6.83 -5.55 -18.71
N ALA A 129 -6.91 -6.86 -18.52
CA ALA A 129 -6.46 -7.88 -19.49
C ALA A 129 -4.98 -7.70 -19.89
N LEU A 130 -4.10 -7.48 -18.91
CA LEU A 130 -2.68 -7.30 -19.12
C LEU A 130 -1.88 -8.54 -18.68
N PRO A 131 -0.85 -8.93 -19.43
CA PRO A 131 0.10 -9.93 -18.98
C PRO A 131 0.95 -9.38 -17.83
N ARG A 132 1.42 -10.27 -16.94
CA ARG A 132 2.17 -9.90 -15.75
C ARG A 132 3.43 -9.07 -16.02
N GLU A 133 4.05 -9.29 -17.18
CA GLU A 133 5.25 -8.58 -17.65
C GLU A 133 5.00 -7.09 -17.91
N ARG A 134 3.73 -6.68 -17.98
CA ARG A 134 3.33 -5.29 -18.15
C ARG A 134 2.82 -4.65 -16.86
N VAL A 135 2.91 -5.36 -15.74
CA VAL A 135 2.45 -4.88 -14.43
C VAL A 135 3.64 -4.71 -13.50
N ALA A 136 3.75 -3.54 -12.88
CA ALA A 136 4.71 -3.24 -11.83
C ALA A 136 3.99 -2.78 -10.55
N VAL A 137 4.73 -2.77 -9.46
CA VAL A 137 4.25 -2.35 -8.13
C VAL A 137 5.25 -1.35 -7.54
N VAL A 138 4.75 -0.30 -6.89
CA VAL A 138 5.58 0.61 -6.09
C VAL A 138 5.17 0.49 -4.63
N SER A 139 6.12 0.10 -3.78
CA SER A 139 5.93 -0.01 -2.34
C SER A 139 7.21 0.40 -1.60
N GLY A 140 7.09 0.73 -0.32
CA GLY A 140 8.18 1.24 0.51
C GLY A 140 7.68 2.31 1.46
N PRO A 141 8.55 2.98 2.23
CA PRO A 141 8.20 4.05 3.15
C PRO A 141 7.75 5.31 2.39
N ASN A 142 6.51 5.29 1.91
CA ASN A 142 5.92 6.30 1.02
C ASN A 142 4.84 7.10 1.77
N LEU A 143 5.22 7.92 2.73
CA LEU A 143 4.33 8.88 3.39
C LEU A 143 4.13 10.08 2.45
N ALA A 144 2.93 10.21 1.89
CA ALA A 144 2.61 11.16 0.83
C ALA A 144 2.93 12.61 1.22
N ASP A 145 2.65 12.99 2.48
CA ASP A 145 2.89 14.35 2.97
C ASP A 145 4.39 14.70 3.03
N GLU A 146 5.24 13.73 3.39
CA GLU A 146 6.69 13.90 3.44
C GLU A 146 7.28 14.01 2.03
N ILE A 147 6.83 13.16 1.11
CA ILE A 147 7.26 13.18 -0.29
C ILE A 147 6.82 14.49 -0.95
N ALA A 148 5.56 14.91 -0.74
CA ALA A 148 5.06 16.18 -1.23
C ALA A 148 5.79 17.38 -0.60
N ALA A 149 6.47 17.21 0.54
CA ALA A 149 7.37 18.19 1.16
C ALA A 149 8.81 18.10 0.62
N HIS A 150 9.06 17.31 -0.42
CA HIS A 150 10.39 17.03 -0.98
C HIS A 150 11.40 16.50 0.05
N GLN A 151 10.92 15.79 1.08
CA GLN A 151 11.81 15.11 2.01
C GLN A 151 12.47 13.90 1.31
N PRO A 152 13.77 13.66 1.56
CA PRO A 152 14.47 12.53 0.95
C PRO A 152 13.77 11.20 1.25
N THR A 153 13.34 10.52 0.21
CA THR A 153 12.59 9.27 0.30
C THR A 153 13.15 8.23 -0.66
N ALA A 154 13.23 6.99 -0.20
CA ALA A 154 13.54 5.84 -1.02
C ALA A 154 12.34 4.89 -1.08
N THR A 155 12.10 4.32 -2.26
CA THR A 155 11.01 3.36 -2.51
C THR A 155 11.50 2.15 -3.28
N VAL A 156 10.65 1.14 -3.46
CA VAL A 156 10.92 -0.02 -4.30
C VAL A 156 9.92 -0.04 -5.45
N VAL A 157 10.44 -0.22 -6.66
CA VAL A 157 9.67 -0.56 -7.85
C VAL A 157 9.91 -2.03 -8.16
N ALA A 158 8.86 -2.85 -8.11
CA ALA A 158 8.95 -4.28 -8.38
C ALA A 158 8.19 -4.64 -9.67
N ALA A 159 8.82 -5.46 -10.51
CA ALA A 159 8.21 -6.06 -11.69
C ALA A 159 8.87 -7.41 -11.96
N THR A 160 8.16 -8.34 -12.63
CA THR A 160 8.74 -9.66 -12.99
C THR A 160 9.96 -9.55 -13.90
N GLU A 161 10.02 -8.47 -14.70
CA GLU A 161 11.14 -8.15 -15.59
C GLU A 161 11.92 -6.94 -15.03
N GLU A 162 13.21 -7.11 -14.77
CA GLU A 162 14.10 -6.06 -14.26
C GLU A 162 14.06 -4.80 -15.17
N ALA A 163 13.99 -4.98 -16.48
CA ALA A 163 13.91 -3.88 -17.44
C ALA A 163 12.62 -3.05 -17.26
N VAL A 164 11.51 -3.67 -16.87
CA VAL A 164 10.25 -2.98 -16.57
C VAL A 164 10.36 -2.23 -15.26
N ALA A 165 10.90 -2.86 -14.21
CA ALA A 165 11.16 -2.20 -12.92
C ALA A 165 12.06 -0.97 -13.11
N ALA A 166 13.18 -1.11 -13.82
CA ALA A 166 14.12 -0.03 -14.11
C ALA A 166 13.45 1.12 -14.91
N ARG A 167 12.61 0.78 -15.90
CA ARG A 167 11.88 1.79 -16.69
C ARG A 167 10.91 2.59 -15.84
N VAL A 168 10.11 1.92 -14.98
CA VAL A 168 9.18 2.60 -14.08
C VAL A 168 9.94 3.42 -13.04
N ALA A 169 11.04 2.90 -12.49
CA ALA A 169 11.90 3.62 -11.56
C ALA A 169 12.43 4.93 -12.17
N ALA A 170 12.93 4.89 -13.40
CA ALA A 170 13.41 6.07 -14.09
C ALA A 170 12.33 7.13 -14.34
N LEU A 171 11.05 6.72 -14.52
CA LEU A 171 9.92 7.62 -14.77
C LEU A 171 9.46 8.39 -13.52
N CYS A 172 9.81 7.93 -12.31
CA CYS A 172 9.42 8.58 -11.07
C CYS A 172 10.60 9.06 -10.21
N ALA A 173 11.83 8.85 -10.65
CA ALA A 173 13.03 9.30 -9.93
C ALA A 173 13.18 10.83 -10.00
N THR A 174 13.37 11.46 -8.83
CA THR A 174 13.68 12.89 -8.70
C THR A 174 14.90 13.08 -7.80
N SER A 175 15.31 14.32 -7.56
CA SER A 175 16.42 14.62 -6.63
C SER A 175 16.13 14.21 -5.17
N THR A 176 14.86 14.10 -4.79
CA THR A 176 14.42 13.75 -3.44
C THR A 176 13.70 12.41 -3.35
N PHE A 177 13.34 11.79 -4.48
CA PHE A 177 12.66 10.49 -4.52
C PHE A 177 13.50 9.46 -5.27
N ARG A 178 14.04 8.48 -4.55
CA ARG A 178 14.97 7.47 -5.08
C ARG A 178 14.34 6.08 -5.13
N PRO A 179 13.88 5.60 -6.30
CA PRO A 179 13.41 4.23 -6.46
C PRO A 179 14.58 3.24 -6.59
N TYR A 180 14.42 2.09 -5.94
CA TYR A 180 15.24 0.88 -6.11
C TYR A 180 14.41 -0.17 -6.83
N THR A 181 15.03 -1.02 -7.63
CA THR A 181 14.36 -2.10 -8.36
C THR A 181 14.34 -3.41 -7.57
N ASN A 182 13.33 -4.25 -7.84
CA ASN A 182 13.20 -5.59 -7.30
C ASN A 182 12.43 -6.47 -8.30
N THR A 183 12.72 -7.77 -8.36
CA THR A 183 11.97 -8.74 -9.18
C THR A 183 10.98 -9.57 -8.37
N ASP A 184 11.03 -9.52 -7.05
CA ASP A 184 10.07 -10.18 -6.15
C ASP A 184 8.81 -9.34 -5.95
N VAL A 185 7.95 -9.30 -6.97
CA VAL A 185 6.65 -8.60 -6.90
C VAL A 185 5.81 -9.14 -5.75
N LEU A 186 5.83 -10.45 -5.51
CA LEU A 186 5.07 -11.12 -4.46
C LEU A 186 5.44 -10.59 -3.07
N GLY A 187 6.73 -10.64 -2.73
CA GLY A 187 7.21 -10.18 -1.41
C GLY A 187 6.95 -8.70 -1.19
N VAL A 188 7.20 -7.86 -2.20
CA VAL A 188 6.96 -6.41 -2.14
C VAL A 188 5.49 -6.09 -1.88
N GLU A 189 4.54 -6.77 -2.53
CA GLU A 189 3.10 -6.57 -2.33
C GLU A 189 2.64 -7.05 -0.95
N LEU A 190 3.10 -8.23 -0.51
CA LEU A 190 2.74 -8.77 0.81
C LEU A 190 3.24 -7.87 1.94
N CYS A 191 4.47 -7.39 1.85
CA CYS A 191 5.00 -6.40 2.78
C CYS A 191 4.07 -5.19 2.89
N GLY A 192 3.71 -4.59 1.75
CA GLY A 192 2.85 -3.41 1.69
C GLY A 192 1.43 -3.65 2.24
N ALA A 193 0.86 -4.83 1.99
CA ALA A 193 -0.49 -5.18 2.46
C ALA A 193 -0.52 -5.44 3.97
N VAL A 194 0.37 -6.32 4.46
CA VAL A 194 0.32 -6.81 5.85
C VAL A 194 0.85 -5.77 6.84
N LYS A 195 1.85 -4.95 6.46
CA LYS A 195 2.36 -3.88 7.34
C LYS A 195 1.26 -2.96 7.89
N ASN A 196 0.23 -2.71 7.08
CA ASN A 196 -0.90 -1.86 7.48
C ASN A 196 -1.71 -2.48 8.62
N VAL A 197 -1.81 -3.80 8.65
CA VAL A 197 -2.44 -4.56 9.74
C VAL A 197 -1.58 -4.47 11.00
N ILE A 198 -0.26 -4.63 10.86
CA ILE A 198 0.66 -4.52 11.99
C ILE A 198 0.69 -3.09 12.55
N ALA A 199 0.66 -2.07 11.68
CA ALA A 199 0.59 -0.67 12.12
C ALA A 199 -0.69 -0.37 12.92
N LEU A 200 -1.81 -1.00 12.58
CA LEU A 200 -3.04 -0.92 13.37
C LEU A 200 -2.84 -1.54 14.75
N ALA A 201 -2.21 -2.71 14.85
CA ALA A 201 -1.91 -3.36 16.13
C ALA A 201 -0.98 -2.51 17.00
N VAL A 202 0.07 -1.90 16.42
CA VAL A 202 0.97 -0.97 17.13
C VAL A 202 0.22 0.26 17.61
N GLY A 203 -0.68 0.79 16.78
CA GLY A 203 -1.55 1.90 17.16
C GLY A 203 -2.45 1.53 18.32
N ALA A 204 -3.10 0.37 18.29
CA ALA A 204 -3.97 -0.11 19.36
C ALA A 204 -3.21 -0.28 20.69
N ALA A 205 -2.03 -0.85 20.66
CA ALA A 205 -1.14 -0.95 21.82
C ALA A 205 -0.78 0.45 22.39
N SER A 206 -0.51 1.42 21.51
CA SER A 206 -0.25 2.81 21.92
C SER A 206 -1.47 3.46 22.58
N GLY A 207 -2.67 3.21 22.05
CA GLY A 207 -3.92 3.69 22.62
C GLY A 207 -4.22 3.11 24.00
N CYS A 208 -3.81 1.88 24.28
CA CYS A 208 -3.87 1.25 25.60
C CYS A 208 -2.77 1.76 26.56
N GLY A 209 -1.90 2.69 26.14
CA GLY A 209 -0.81 3.20 26.95
C GLY A 209 0.43 2.32 27.01
N PHE A 210 0.56 1.32 26.14
CA PHE A 210 1.74 0.44 26.11
C PHE A 210 2.98 1.20 25.61
N GLY A 211 4.11 0.96 26.26
CA GLY A 211 5.39 1.60 25.98
C GLY A 211 6.12 1.08 24.74
N ASP A 212 7.33 1.60 24.51
CA ASP A 212 8.13 1.31 23.31
C ASP A 212 8.56 -0.14 23.20
N ASN A 213 8.80 -0.84 24.33
CA ASN A 213 9.12 -2.28 24.29
C ASN A 213 7.98 -3.11 23.66
N SER A 214 6.73 -2.81 24.01
CA SER A 214 5.56 -3.49 23.44
C SER A 214 5.42 -3.19 21.95
N LYS A 215 5.59 -1.93 21.55
CA LYS A 215 5.55 -1.51 20.15
C LYS A 215 6.66 -2.20 19.33
N ALA A 216 7.89 -2.21 19.83
CA ALA A 216 9.01 -2.90 19.19
C ALA A 216 8.75 -4.40 19.06
N THR A 217 8.17 -5.04 20.08
CA THR A 217 7.79 -6.45 20.05
C THR A 217 6.76 -6.72 18.95
N ILE A 218 5.70 -5.90 18.84
CA ILE A 218 4.66 -6.06 17.82
C ILE A 218 5.26 -5.86 16.41
N ILE A 219 6.13 -4.86 16.21
CA ILE A 219 6.80 -4.62 14.92
C ILE A 219 7.65 -5.84 14.53
N THR A 220 8.50 -6.31 15.44
CA THR A 220 9.39 -7.45 15.16
C THR A 220 8.62 -8.73 14.91
N ARG A 221 7.63 -9.03 15.75
CA ARG A 221 6.79 -10.24 15.57
C ARG A 221 5.90 -10.12 14.34
N GLY A 222 5.42 -8.93 14.03
CA GLY A 222 4.67 -8.64 12.80
C GLY A 222 5.51 -8.88 11.56
N LEU A 223 6.78 -8.44 11.54
CA LEU A 223 7.70 -8.73 10.44
C LEU A 223 7.89 -10.25 10.26
N VAL A 224 7.96 -11.02 11.35
CA VAL A 224 8.03 -12.49 11.28
C VAL A 224 6.76 -13.08 10.66
N GLU A 225 5.56 -12.58 11.01
CA GLU A 225 4.31 -13.02 10.37
C GLU A 225 4.32 -12.75 8.86
N ILE A 226 4.70 -11.52 8.46
CA ILE A 226 4.80 -11.14 7.04
C ILE A 226 5.77 -12.06 6.30
N THR A 227 6.95 -12.30 6.88
CA THR A 227 7.99 -13.13 6.29
C THR A 227 7.52 -14.57 6.13
N ARG A 228 6.88 -15.17 7.16
CA ARG A 228 6.35 -16.53 7.09
C ARG A 228 5.32 -16.68 5.98
N LEU A 229 4.37 -15.75 5.89
CA LEU A 229 3.39 -15.76 4.81
C LEU A 229 4.06 -15.65 3.44
N GLY A 230 5.00 -14.72 3.30
CA GLY A 230 5.71 -14.53 2.05
C GLY A 230 6.51 -15.76 1.62
N LEU A 231 7.26 -16.38 2.53
CA LEU A 231 8.02 -17.60 2.24
C LEU A 231 7.11 -18.77 1.87
N ALA A 232 5.98 -18.93 2.55
CA ALA A 232 4.99 -19.96 2.21
C ALA A 232 4.39 -19.77 0.81
N LEU A 233 4.37 -18.54 0.32
CA LEU A 233 3.90 -18.18 -1.02
C LEU A 233 5.02 -18.13 -2.07
N GLY A 234 6.28 -18.32 -1.68
CA GLY A 234 7.43 -18.35 -2.59
C GLY A 234 8.13 -17.00 -2.80
N ALA A 235 7.94 -16.03 -1.90
CA ALA A 235 8.68 -14.77 -1.93
C ALA A 235 10.15 -14.95 -1.51
N VAL A 236 10.97 -13.98 -1.90
CA VAL A 236 12.42 -13.96 -1.62
C VAL A 236 12.67 -13.40 -0.21
N PRO A 237 13.42 -14.11 0.66
CA PRO A 237 13.65 -13.72 2.06
C PRO A 237 14.20 -12.31 2.24
N GLU A 238 15.11 -11.88 1.38
CA GLU A 238 15.80 -10.59 1.42
C GLU A 238 14.84 -9.40 1.25
N THR A 239 13.72 -9.59 0.56
CA THR A 239 12.69 -8.55 0.35
C THR A 239 12.14 -8.03 1.69
N PHE A 240 12.00 -8.91 2.69
CA PHE A 240 11.39 -8.55 3.98
C PHE A 240 12.27 -7.67 4.86
N SER A 241 13.59 -7.76 4.72
CA SER A 241 14.55 -6.88 5.42
C SER A 241 14.82 -5.57 4.67
N GLY A 242 14.31 -5.42 3.45
CA GLY A 242 14.48 -4.25 2.60
C GLY A 242 13.52 -3.10 2.89
N LEU A 243 13.55 -2.10 1.98
CA LEU A 243 12.69 -0.89 2.06
C LEU A 243 11.21 -1.22 2.04
N ALA A 244 10.76 -2.16 1.19
CA ALA A 244 9.35 -2.54 1.09
C ALA A 244 8.88 -3.34 2.31
N GLY A 245 9.77 -4.06 2.99
CA GLY A 245 9.50 -4.84 4.21
C GLY A 245 9.72 -4.02 5.48
N LEU A 246 10.88 -4.20 6.09
CA LEU A 246 11.23 -3.55 7.37
C LEU A 246 11.10 -2.02 7.30
N GLY A 247 11.61 -1.40 6.22
CA GLY A 247 11.60 0.05 6.08
C GLY A 247 10.19 0.64 6.13
N ASP A 248 9.28 0.10 5.32
CA ASP A 248 7.88 0.58 5.26
C ASP A 248 7.08 0.21 6.52
N LEU A 249 7.40 -0.94 7.14
CA LEU A 249 6.79 -1.36 8.40
C LEU A 249 7.14 -0.37 9.53
N VAL A 250 8.42 -0.06 9.71
CA VAL A 250 8.89 0.89 10.74
C VAL A 250 8.31 2.27 10.51
N ALA A 251 8.40 2.82 9.29
CA ALA A 251 7.85 4.14 8.98
C ALA A 251 6.35 4.21 9.26
N THR A 252 5.58 3.17 8.89
CA THR A 252 4.12 3.16 9.07
C THR A 252 3.71 2.97 10.53
N CYS A 253 4.46 2.19 11.31
CA CYS A 253 4.16 1.95 12.73
C CYS A 253 4.53 3.14 13.62
N SER A 254 5.58 3.90 13.26
CA SER A 254 6.13 4.98 14.10
C SER A 254 5.55 6.36 13.77
N SER A 255 5.08 6.58 12.53
CA SER A 255 4.64 7.90 12.09
C SER A 255 3.22 8.23 12.53
N PRO A 256 2.99 9.42 13.11
CA PRO A 256 1.64 9.92 13.40
C PRO A 256 0.83 10.23 12.12
N LEU A 257 1.50 10.33 10.95
CA LEU A 257 0.86 10.48 9.64
C LEU A 257 0.24 9.17 9.15
N SER A 258 0.56 8.03 9.79
CA SER A 258 -0.01 6.73 9.43
C SER A 258 -1.48 6.64 9.84
N ARG A 259 -2.37 6.58 8.85
CA ARG A 259 -3.81 6.39 9.07
C ARG A 259 -4.13 5.09 9.80
N ASN A 260 -3.36 4.02 9.55
CA ASN A 260 -3.56 2.72 10.19
C ASN A 260 -3.15 2.79 11.68
N GLN A 261 -2.01 3.40 11.98
CA GLN A 261 -1.55 3.60 13.35
C GLN A 261 -2.53 4.48 14.13
N THR A 262 -2.97 5.61 13.56
CA THR A 262 -3.94 6.52 14.19
C THR A 262 -5.30 5.84 14.41
N PHE A 263 -5.78 5.06 13.44
CA PHE A 263 -7.02 4.30 13.57
C PHE A 263 -6.92 3.26 14.70
N GLY A 264 -5.82 2.49 14.73
CA GLY A 264 -5.55 1.53 15.80
C GLY A 264 -5.49 2.19 17.18
N ARG A 265 -4.80 3.34 17.30
CA ARG A 265 -4.70 4.08 18.55
C ARG A 265 -6.08 4.44 19.12
N ARG A 266 -7.01 4.88 18.27
CA ARG A 266 -8.39 5.17 18.69
C ARG A 266 -9.13 3.94 19.18
N LEU A 267 -8.92 2.78 18.56
CA LEU A 267 -9.48 1.51 19.06
C LEU A 267 -8.90 1.15 20.44
N GLY A 268 -7.59 1.36 20.65
CA GLY A 268 -6.94 1.17 21.95
C GLY A 268 -7.41 2.15 23.01
N GLU A 269 -7.81 3.37 22.64
CA GLU A 269 -8.43 4.39 23.50
C GLU A 269 -9.90 4.06 23.83
N GLY A 270 -10.45 2.95 23.30
CA GLY A 270 -11.80 2.46 23.59
C GLY A 270 -12.87 2.88 22.57
N MET A 271 -12.53 3.55 21.48
CA MET A 271 -13.50 3.85 20.43
C MET A 271 -13.92 2.58 19.69
N SER A 272 -15.19 2.50 19.30
CA SER A 272 -15.66 1.50 18.36
C SER A 272 -15.06 1.69 16.96
N VAL A 273 -15.09 0.67 16.12
CA VAL A 273 -14.64 0.73 14.72
C VAL A 273 -15.38 1.82 13.94
N VAL A 274 -16.68 2.01 14.21
CA VAL A 274 -17.49 3.04 13.56
C VAL A 274 -17.02 4.44 13.98
N GLU A 275 -16.85 4.70 15.27
CA GLU A 275 -16.39 5.99 15.80
C GLU A 275 -14.98 6.32 15.32
N ALA A 276 -14.04 5.35 15.40
CA ALA A 276 -12.70 5.51 14.89
C ALA A 276 -12.67 5.81 13.38
N GLY A 277 -13.58 5.18 12.61
CA GLY A 277 -13.75 5.41 11.17
C GLY A 277 -14.25 6.82 10.86
N LEU A 278 -15.25 7.30 11.57
CA LEU A 278 -15.78 8.67 11.43
C LEU A 278 -14.69 9.70 11.74
N ALA A 279 -13.98 9.52 12.84
CA ALA A 279 -12.89 10.41 13.25
C ALA A 279 -11.66 10.37 12.31
N SER A 280 -11.48 9.30 11.51
CA SER A 280 -10.34 9.08 10.57
C SER A 280 -10.65 9.40 9.11
N ARG A 281 -11.79 10.01 8.81
CA ARG A 281 -12.27 10.18 7.41
C ARG A 281 -12.41 8.85 6.65
N GLY A 282 -12.80 7.78 7.34
CA GLY A 282 -13.01 6.43 6.81
C GLY A 282 -12.19 5.34 7.50
N VAL A 283 -12.59 4.10 7.31
CA VAL A 283 -11.90 2.92 7.84
C VAL A 283 -10.54 2.77 7.17
N ALA A 284 -9.51 2.52 7.97
CA ALA A 284 -8.14 2.36 7.50
C ALA A 284 -7.97 1.11 6.60
N GLU A 285 -7.04 1.17 5.66
CA GLU A 285 -6.77 0.08 4.69
C GLU A 285 -6.42 -1.23 5.40
N GLY A 286 -5.63 -1.17 6.48
CA GLY A 286 -5.27 -2.33 7.29
C GLY A 286 -6.47 -3.05 7.89
N ALA A 287 -7.47 -2.31 8.38
CA ALA A 287 -8.69 -2.90 8.90
C ALA A 287 -9.52 -3.59 7.80
N ARG A 288 -9.55 -3.01 6.59
CA ARG A 288 -10.26 -3.59 5.44
C ARG A 288 -9.58 -4.82 4.87
N SER A 289 -8.25 -4.87 4.90
CA SER A 289 -7.46 -5.97 4.31
C SER A 289 -7.15 -7.09 5.31
N ALA A 290 -7.30 -6.85 6.62
CA ALA A 290 -6.89 -7.81 7.65
C ALA A 290 -7.53 -9.18 7.48
N ARG A 291 -8.83 -9.24 7.17
CA ARG A 291 -9.56 -10.50 6.93
C ARG A 291 -8.99 -11.22 5.72
N ALA A 292 -8.81 -10.56 4.58
CA ALA A 292 -8.27 -11.18 3.37
C ALA A 292 -6.85 -11.73 3.58
N VAL A 293 -6.01 -11.01 4.33
CA VAL A 293 -4.67 -11.47 4.71
C VAL A 293 -4.74 -12.71 5.60
N LEU A 294 -5.64 -12.72 6.59
CA LEU A 294 -5.81 -13.87 7.49
C LEU A 294 -6.32 -15.10 6.74
N ASP A 295 -7.29 -14.93 5.84
CA ASP A 295 -7.84 -16.01 5.02
C ASP A 295 -6.78 -16.58 4.06
N LEU A 296 -5.96 -15.70 3.45
CA LEU A 296 -4.83 -16.11 2.63
C LEU A 296 -3.80 -16.92 3.45
N ALA A 297 -3.47 -16.46 4.66
CA ALA A 297 -2.57 -17.17 5.56
C ALA A 297 -3.11 -18.55 5.95
N ALA A 298 -4.40 -18.65 6.28
CA ALA A 298 -5.06 -19.91 6.62
C ALA A 298 -5.03 -20.89 5.44
N ALA A 299 -5.27 -20.44 4.21
CA ALA A 299 -5.21 -21.28 3.01
C ALA A 299 -3.80 -21.88 2.77
N HIS A 300 -2.75 -21.24 3.32
CA HIS A 300 -1.36 -21.72 3.21
C HIS A 300 -0.81 -22.29 4.52
N GLY A 301 -1.65 -22.50 5.54
CA GLY A 301 -1.24 -23.08 6.83
C GLY A 301 -0.32 -22.21 7.66
N VAL A 302 -0.35 -20.87 7.47
CA VAL A 302 0.52 -19.91 8.16
C VAL A 302 -0.18 -19.33 9.38
N ASP A 303 0.43 -19.48 10.56
CA ASP A 303 -0.05 -18.91 11.84
C ASP A 303 0.34 -17.41 11.92
N MET A 304 -0.68 -16.54 11.95
CA MET A 304 -0.53 -15.08 12.02
C MET A 304 -1.32 -14.51 13.22
N PRO A 305 -0.87 -14.73 14.45
CA PRO A 305 -1.61 -14.38 15.66
C PRO A 305 -1.88 -12.88 15.85
N ILE A 306 -0.95 -11.99 15.47
CA ILE A 306 -1.18 -10.53 15.53
C ILE A 306 -2.28 -10.15 14.54
N THR A 307 -2.18 -10.64 13.32
CA THR A 307 -3.20 -10.41 12.28
C THR A 307 -4.57 -10.93 12.70
N ALA A 308 -4.63 -12.14 13.30
CA ALA A 308 -5.86 -12.73 13.85
C ALA A 308 -6.46 -11.86 14.96
N GLY A 309 -5.62 -11.34 15.86
CA GLY A 309 -6.03 -10.41 16.92
C GLY A 309 -6.63 -9.11 16.34
N VAL A 310 -5.97 -8.52 15.34
CA VAL A 310 -6.51 -7.33 14.65
C VAL A 310 -7.87 -7.61 14.03
N VAL A 311 -8.03 -8.75 13.37
CA VAL A 311 -9.33 -9.16 12.80
C VAL A 311 -10.40 -9.29 13.89
N ALA A 312 -10.07 -9.92 15.03
CA ALA A 312 -11.00 -10.07 16.14
C ALA A 312 -11.48 -8.72 16.70
N VAL A 313 -10.57 -7.75 16.85
CA VAL A 313 -10.91 -6.39 17.30
C VAL A 313 -11.76 -5.65 16.27
N VAL A 314 -11.37 -5.67 15.00
CA VAL A 314 -12.10 -4.98 13.93
C VAL A 314 -13.52 -5.53 13.73
N GLU A 315 -13.71 -6.81 13.96
CA GLU A 315 -15.02 -7.47 13.89
C GLU A 315 -15.83 -7.39 15.21
N GLY A 316 -15.29 -6.73 16.23
CA GLY A 316 -15.96 -6.59 17.53
C GLY A 316 -16.08 -7.89 18.34
N ARG A 317 -15.27 -8.91 18.02
CA ARG A 317 -15.25 -10.22 18.70
C ARG A 317 -14.36 -10.25 19.95
N ALA A 318 -13.46 -9.29 20.08
CA ALA A 318 -12.57 -9.12 21.23
C ALA A 318 -12.16 -7.65 21.38
N THR A 319 -11.84 -7.26 22.61
CA THR A 319 -11.18 -5.99 22.92
C THR A 319 -9.67 -6.07 22.66
N VAL A 320 -9.01 -4.90 22.56
CA VAL A 320 -7.55 -4.86 22.42
C VAL A 320 -6.84 -5.51 23.61
N THR A 321 -7.37 -5.33 24.82
CA THR A 321 -6.81 -5.94 26.04
C THR A 321 -6.92 -7.46 26.03
N GLU A 322 -8.08 -8.01 25.68
CA GLU A 322 -8.27 -9.46 25.57
C GLU A 322 -7.34 -10.09 24.53
N VAL A 323 -7.13 -9.41 23.39
CA VAL A 323 -6.16 -9.87 22.37
C VAL A 323 -4.74 -9.85 22.91
N ASN A 324 -4.33 -8.79 23.62
CA ASN A 324 -3.01 -8.71 24.25
C ASN A 324 -2.78 -9.88 25.21
N ASP A 325 -3.74 -10.15 26.11
CA ASP A 325 -3.63 -11.21 27.09
C ASP A 325 -3.58 -12.60 26.44
N ALA A 326 -4.36 -12.81 25.38
CA ALA A 326 -4.32 -14.05 24.59
C ALA A 326 -2.96 -14.22 23.87
N LEU A 327 -2.35 -13.15 23.35
CA LEU A 327 -1.03 -13.21 22.72
C LEU A 327 0.08 -13.55 23.74
N LEU A 328 0.02 -12.98 24.95
CA LEU A 328 0.97 -13.26 26.04
C LEU A 328 0.82 -14.67 26.60
N ALA A 329 -0.40 -15.24 26.61
CA ALA A 329 -0.67 -16.61 27.07
C ALA A 329 -0.22 -17.69 26.08
N ARG A 330 0.21 -17.35 24.87
CA ARG A 330 0.69 -18.33 23.89
C ARG A 330 1.91 -19.11 24.41
N PRO A 331 2.06 -20.38 24.01
CA PRO A 331 3.24 -21.18 24.37
C PRO A 331 4.55 -20.49 23.99
N ARG A 332 5.55 -20.59 24.86
CA ARG A 332 6.90 -20.06 24.61
C ARG A 332 7.50 -20.74 23.38
N LYS A 333 8.18 -19.98 22.57
CA LYS A 333 8.88 -20.45 21.36
C LYS A 333 10.32 -19.94 21.38
N ALA A 334 11.22 -20.67 20.71
CA ALA A 334 12.52 -20.12 20.37
C ALA A 334 12.35 -18.91 19.44
N GLU A 335 13.28 -17.97 19.47
CA GLU A 335 13.29 -16.86 18.53
C GLU A 335 13.70 -17.34 17.12
N GLY A 336 13.04 -16.83 16.10
CA GLY A 336 13.33 -17.13 14.69
C GLY A 336 12.07 -17.32 13.83
N ILE A 337 12.25 -17.29 12.51
CA ILE A 337 11.16 -17.39 11.55
C ILE A 337 10.50 -18.77 11.61
N ASN A 338 11.29 -19.83 11.74
CA ASN A 338 10.86 -21.24 11.72
C ASN A 338 10.91 -21.90 13.11
N ALA A 339 10.87 -21.11 14.20
CA ALA A 339 11.01 -21.65 15.54
C ALA A 339 9.82 -22.54 15.95
N ALA A 340 10.11 -23.78 16.34
CA ALA A 340 9.16 -24.69 16.95
C ALA A 340 8.79 -24.26 18.38
N PRO A 341 7.63 -24.68 18.92
CA PRO A 341 7.32 -24.51 20.34
C PRO A 341 8.42 -25.15 21.21
N LEU A 342 8.80 -24.48 22.30
CA LEU A 342 9.67 -25.08 23.33
C LEU A 342 8.84 -26.15 24.08
N ARG A 343 9.39 -27.32 24.26
CA ARG A 343 8.79 -28.42 25.04
C ARG A 343 8.79 -28.10 26.53
#